data_efe177d3d1106cd75bc594a574ccfa38
#
_entry.id   efe177d3d1106cd75bc594a574ccfa38
#
_cell.length_a   1.000
_cell.length_b   1.000
_cell.length_c   1.000
_cell.angle_alpha   90.00
_cell.angle_beta   90.00
_cell.angle_gamma   90.00
#
_symmetry.space_group_name_H-M   'P 1'
#
loop_
_entity.id
_entity.type
_entity.pdbx_description
1 polymer ?
#
loop_
_entity_poly.entity_id
_entity_poly.type
_entity_poly.pdbx_seq_one_letter_code
_entity_poly.pdbx_strand_id
1 'polypeptide(L)'
;MNKPFAFENLNIVIPKRKSNSHKGINGRVLIIAGSNGLGGAGIMASEATLYSGAGLVSLYTHESNVKASLIRNPEVMTLGISEFFQISEKFNVILYGPGMQKDEWSNKMLEHLHNLPKESKLIIDAGGLQHIKDQNRTISNEIILTPHPGEASNLLGISISEIQKNREETAKIISEKFNASCVILKGNKTVIYLNQSKEIYICENGGPELSTGGTGDVLSGVIAALLGQNLSIHEASLLGVAVHAKAGEIYANKYGEISLNATALIPIIRKLLKK
;
A
#
# COMPACT_ATOMS: atom_id res chain seq x y z
N MET A 1 -1.39 -11.24 -22.98
CA MET A 1 -1.35 -12.58 -22.35
C MET A 1 -1.12 -12.40 -20.87
N ASN A 2 -1.95 -13.00 -20.01
CA ASN A 2 -1.79 -12.89 -18.56
C ASN A 2 -0.56 -13.68 -18.09
N LYS A 3 0.21 -13.12 -17.16
CA LYS A 3 1.43 -13.72 -16.63
C LYS A 3 1.16 -14.20 -15.18
N PRO A 4 0.97 -15.50 -14.94
CA PRO A 4 0.88 -16.02 -13.59
C PRO A 4 2.23 -15.89 -12.88
N PHE A 5 2.21 -15.59 -11.59
CA PHE A 5 3.40 -15.52 -10.75
C PHE A 5 3.10 -15.98 -9.32
N ALA A 6 4.13 -16.52 -8.68
CA ALA A 6 4.11 -16.90 -7.27
C ALA A 6 5.43 -16.46 -6.61
N PHE A 7 5.43 -16.34 -5.29
CA PHE A 7 6.62 -15.95 -4.53
C PHE A 7 7.84 -16.84 -4.81
N GLU A 8 7.60 -18.13 -5.01
CA GLU A 8 8.62 -19.15 -5.29
C GLU A 8 9.35 -18.92 -6.62
N ASN A 9 8.65 -18.32 -7.59
CA ASN A 9 9.14 -18.16 -8.97
C ASN A 9 9.64 -16.74 -9.27
N LEU A 10 9.57 -15.82 -8.27
CA LEU A 10 10.05 -14.45 -8.45
C LEU A 10 11.57 -14.36 -8.21
N ASN A 11 12.26 -13.81 -9.21
CA ASN A 11 13.69 -13.51 -9.15
C ASN A 11 13.94 -12.00 -8.88
N ILE A 12 13.14 -11.39 -8.02
CA ILE A 12 13.31 -9.99 -7.63
C ILE A 12 14.19 -9.93 -6.37
N VAL A 13 15.26 -9.16 -6.46
CA VAL A 13 16.25 -9.02 -5.37
C VAL A 13 16.19 -7.60 -4.82
N ILE A 14 15.99 -7.49 -3.51
CA ILE A 14 16.12 -6.19 -2.82
C ILE A 14 17.60 -5.80 -2.82
N PRO A 15 17.96 -4.57 -3.24
CA PRO A 15 19.35 -4.13 -3.28
C PRO A 15 20.04 -4.24 -1.90
N LYS A 16 21.21 -4.87 -1.85
CA LYS A 16 22.00 -4.95 -0.62
C LYS A 16 22.44 -3.56 -0.18
N ARG A 17 22.29 -3.28 1.10
CA ARG A 17 22.80 -2.04 1.70
C ARG A 17 24.32 -2.04 1.68
N LYS A 18 24.91 -0.95 1.21
CA LYS A 18 26.35 -0.76 1.26
C LYS A 18 26.82 -0.51 2.70
N SER A 19 28.08 -0.79 3.03
CA SER A 19 28.63 -0.56 4.37
C SER A 19 28.55 0.91 4.82
N ASN A 20 28.56 1.85 3.87
CA ASN A 20 28.42 3.28 4.11
C ASN A 20 26.96 3.78 3.94
N SER A 21 25.98 2.90 3.91
CA SER A 21 24.57 3.28 3.85
C SER A 21 24.13 4.05 5.10
N HIS A 22 23.27 5.02 4.89
CA HIS A 22 22.59 5.76 5.98
C HIS A 22 21.08 5.72 5.79
N LYS A 23 20.33 6.01 6.85
CA LYS A 23 18.88 5.92 6.89
C LYS A 23 18.16 6.64 5.72
N GLY A 24 18.67 7.76 5.26
CA GLY A 24 18.04 8.58 4.20
C GLY A 24 18.07 7.93 2.81
N ILE A 25 19.09 7.10 2.49
CA ILE A 25 19.19 6.43 1.18
C ILE A 25 18.49 5.07 1.15
N ASN A 26 18.11 4.53 2.31
CA ASN A 26 17.36 3.27 2.40
C ASN A 26 15.84 3.46 2.32
N GLY A 27 15.40 4.62 1.84
CA GLY A 27 13.99 4.97 1.66
C GLY A 27 13.40 5.82 2.78
N ARG A 28 12.85 6.96 2.40
CA ARG A 28 12.06 7.85 3.27
C ARG A 28 10.60 7.72 2.85
N VAL A 29 9.78 7.12 3.70
CA VAL A 29 8.37 6.86 3.43
C VAL A 29 7.51 7.73 4.34
N LEU A 30 6.58 8.46 3.75
CA LEU A 30 5.51 9.16 4.45
C LEU A 30 4.21 8.35 4.31
N ILE A 31 3.51 8.20 5.41
CA ILE A 31 2.18 7.61 5.45
C ILE A 31 1.21 8.67 5.96
N ILE A 32 0.20 9.01 5.17
CA ILE A 32 -0.89 9.92 5.56
C ILE A 32 -2.13 9.06 5.73
N ALA A 33 -2.52 8.81 6.99
CA ALA A 33 -3.46 7.75 7.32
C ALA A 33 -4.12 7.93 8.69
N GLY A 34 -5.26 7.29 8.91
CA GLY A 34 -5.87 7.15 10.22
C GLY A 34 -6.69 8.36 10.66
N SER A 35 -7.95 8.44 10.23
CA SER A 35 -8.98 9.30 10.83
C SER A 35 -9.18 9.00 12.31
N ASN A 36 -9.92 9.86 13.00
CA ASN A 36 -10.29 9.63 14.39
C ASN A 36 -10.98 8.26 14.56
N GLY A 37 -10.49 7.45 15.47
CA GLY A 37 -10.98 6.09 15.72
C GLY A 37 -10.47 5.02 14.73
N LEU A 38 -9.81 5.38 13.63
CA LEU A 38 -9.26 4.46 12.62
C LEU A 38 -7.72 4.48 12.54
N GLY A 39 -7.05 4.90 13.61
CA GLY A 39 -5.58 4.98 13.70
C GLY A 39 -4.87 3.64 13.49
N GLY A 40 -5.54 2.52 13.76
CA GLY A 40 -4.98 1.18 13.59
C GLY A 40 -4.47 0.91 12.18
N ALA A 41 -5.16 1.38 11.14
CA ALA A 41 -4.75 1.23 9.75
C ALA A 41 -3.40 1.92 9.47
N GLY A 42 -3.24 3.18 9.88
CA GLY A 42 -1.98 3.91 9.74
C GLY A 42 -0.83 3.28 10.55
N ILE A 43 -1.13 2.76 11.73
CA ILE A 43 -0.15 2.07 12.60
C ILE A 43 0.31 0.77 11.93
N MET A 44 -0.62 -0.06 11.42
CA MET A 44 -0.30 -1.32 10.74
C MET A 44 0.50 -1.09 9.47
N ALA A 45 0.11 -0.11 8.64
CA ALA A 45 0.85 0.27 7.44
C ALA A 45 2.27 0.74 7.79
N SER A 46 2.43 1.56 8.84
CA SER A 46 3.73 2.07 9.29
C SER A 46 4.63 0.95 9.83
N GLU A 47 4.07 0.05 10.63
CA GLU A 47 4.78 -1.12 11.14
C GLU A 47 5.24 -2.02 10.00
N ALA A 48 4.35 -2.33 9.04
CA ALA A 48 4.70 -3.11 7.86
C ALA A 48 5.80 -2.44 7.03
N THR A 49 5.75 -1.13 6.85
CA THR A 49 6.76 -0.34 6.14
C THR A 49 8.12 -0.42 6.85
N LEU A 50 8.14 -0.23 8.16
CA LEU A 50 9.35 -0.28 8.98
C LEU A 50 10.02 -1.67 8.91
N TYR A 51 9.24 -2.73 9.16
CA TYR A 51 9.75 -4.10 9.19
C TYR A 51 10.06 -4.68 7.81
N SER A 52 9.54 -4.09 6.74
CA SER A 52 9.91 -4.43 5.35
C SER A 52 11.15 -3.69 4.85
N GLY A 53 11.78 -2.86 5.69
CA GLY A 53 13.14 -2.35 5.46
C GLY A 53 13.23 -0.91 4.98
N ALA A 54 12.19 -0.09 5.09
CA ALA A 54 12.32 1.36 4.89
C ALA A 54 13.33 1.96 5.89
N GLY A 55 14.12 2.91 5.45
CA GLY A 55 15.15 3.55 6.30
C GLY A 55 14.59 4.57 7.27
N LEU A 56 13.54 5.28 6.89
CA LEU A 56 12.81 6.26 7.71
C LEU A 56 11.31 6.15 7.40
N VAL A 57 10.49 6.07 8.42
CA VAL A 57 9.03 6.03 8.31
C VAL A 57 8.41 7.16 9.10
N SER A 58 7.62 7.98 8.45
CA SER A 58 6.82 9.04 9.07
C SER A 58 5.34 8.71 8.92
N LEU A 59 4.58 8.85 10.01
CA LEU A 59 3.13 8.73 10.01
C LEU A 59 2.50 10.08 10.33
N TYR A 60 1.73 10.62 9.40
CA TYR A 60 0.89 11.78 9.59
C TYR A 60 -0.55 11.31 9.76
N THR A 61 -1.13 11.58 10.91
CA THR A 61 -2.38 10.98 11.35
C THR A 61 -3.22 11.99 12.13
N HIS A 62 -4.47 11.63 12.43
CA HIS A 62 -5.28 12.40 13.37
C HIS A 62 -4.62 12.42 14.76
N GLU A 63 -4.68 13.54 15.47
CA GLU A 63 -4.00 13.74 16.78
C GLU A 63 -4.29 12.64 17.80
N SER A 64 -5.54 12.14 17.83
CA SER A 64 -5.95 11.07 18.76
C SER A 64 -5.14 9.77 18.62
N ASN A 65 -4.45 9.56 17.49
CA ASN A 65 -3.73 8.32 17.20
C ASN A 65 -2.24 8.38 17.55
N VAL A 66 -1.69 9.58 17.81
CA VAL A 66 -0.25 9.79 18.01
C VAL A 66 0.29 8.95 19.16
N LYS A 67 -0.38 9.00 20.32
CA LYS A 67 0.07 8.24 21.51
C LYS A 67 0.08 6.73 21.25
N ALA A 68 -0.95 6.20 20.60
CA ALA A 68 -1.05 4.79 20.27
C ALA A 68 0.07 4.35 19.31
N SER A 69 0.39 5.17 18.30
CA SER A 69 1.47 4.92 17.35
C SER A 69 2.82 4.87 18.05
N LEU A 70 3.14 5.85 18.88
CA LEU A 70 4.41 5.92 19.61
C LEU A 70 4.58 4.80 20.63
N ILE A 71 3.48 4.33 21.26
CA ILE A 71 3.52 3.16 22.16
C ILE A 71 3.79 1.88 21.36
N ARG A 72 3.19 1.75 20.18
CA ARG A 72 3.33 0.54 19.36
C ARG A 72 4.70 0.47 18.68
N ASN A 73 5.13 1.57 18.05
CA ASN A 73 6.35 1.65 17.24
C ASN A 73 7.06 2.98 17.47
N PRO A 74 7.91 3.13 18.49
CA PRO A 74 8.62 4.37 18.78
C PRO A 74 9.60 4.80 17.67
N GLU A 75 9.96 3.89 16.76
CA GLU A 75 10.80 4.18 15.60
C GLU A 75 10.07 4.91 14.47
N VAL A 76 8.73 4.92 14.49
CA VAL A 76 7.91 5.66 13.53
C VAL A 76 7.79 7.11 13.98
N MET A 77 8.23 8.04 13.15
CA MET A 77 8.11 9.48 13.40
C MET A 77 6.65 9.90 13.20
N THR A 78 5.88 9.92 14.28
CA THR A 78 4.44 10.19 14.23
C THR A 78 4.13 11.65 14.50
N LEU A 79 3.37 12.28 13.60
CA LEU A 79 2.88 13.66 13.74
C LEU A 79 1.34 13.66 13.66
N GLY A 80 0.71 14.27 14.67
CA GLY A 80 -0.70 14.60 14.63
C GLY A 80 -0.91 15.86 13.79
N ILE A 81 -1.76 15.77 12.77
CA ILE A 81 -2.09 16.90 11.90
C ILE A 81 -3.58 17.17 11.93
N SER A 82 -3.94 18.46 12.07
CA SER A 82 -5.33 18.92 12.07
C SER A 82 -5.63 19.85 10.90
N GLU A 83 -4.59 20.50 10.35
CA GLU A 83 -4.69 21.48 9.28
C GLU A 83 -3.68 21.17 8.17
N PHE A 84 -3.90 21.76 6.98
CA PHE A 84 -2.93 21.70 5.90
C PHE A 84 -1.63 22.41 6.28
N PHE A 85 -0.52 21.79 5.92
CA PHE A 85 0.81 22.43 5.93
C PHE A 85 1.64 21.90 4.76
N GLN A 86 2.59 22.68 4.31
CA GLN A 86 3.46 22.26 3.21
C GLN A 86 4.43 21.16 3.69
N ILE A 87 4.42 20.04 2.99
CA ILE A 87 5.38 18.96 3.22
C ILE A 87 6.74 19.41 2.65
N SER A 88 7.63 19.90 3.53
CA SER A 88 8.95 20.43 3.15
C SER A 88 10.02 19.35 3.05
N GLU A 89 9.81 18.20 3.66
CA GLU A 89 10.75 17.09 3.62
C GLU A 89 10.67 16.31 2.30
N LYS A 90 11.83 15.81 1.84
CA LYS A 90 11.87 14.92 0.67
C LYS A 90 11.52 13.50 1.08
N PHE A 91 10.40 12.99 0.60
CA PHE A 91 10.00 11.60 0.71
C PHE A 91 10.16 10.90 -0.64
N ASN A 92 10.68 9.67 -0.64
CA ASN A 92 10.78 8.86 -1.86
C ASN A 92 9.42 8.28 -2.23
N VAL A 93 8.62 7.92 -1.20
CA VAL A 93 7.32 7.29 -1.34
C VAL A 93 6.33 7.93 -0.37
N ILE A 94 5.11 8.10 -0.83
CA ILE A 94 3.99 8.54 0.00
C ILE A 94 2.88 7.49 -0.13
N LEU A 95 2.45 6.95 1.01
CA LEU A 95 1.26 6.11 1.12
C LEU A 95 0.12 6.97 1.68
N TYR A 96 -0.97 7.05 0.94
CA TYR A 96 -2.11 7.89 1.26
C TYR A 96 -3.40 7.06 1.33
N GLY A 97 -4.14 7.18 2.42
CA GLY A 97 -5.52 6.70 2.49
C GLY A 97 -5.86 5.61 3.51
N PRO A 98 -4.94 4.77 4.04
CA PRO A 98 -5.31 3.76 5.03
C PRO A 98 -6.06 4.37 6.21
N GLY A 99 -7.22 3.80 6.57
CA GLY A 99 -8.04 4.30 7.68
C GLY A 99 -8.60 5.71 7.51
N MET A 100 -8.62 6.26 6.32
CA MET A 100 -9.36 7.48 6.02
C MET A 100 -10.83 7.15 5.79
N GLN A 101 -11.72 8.03 6.24
CA GLN A 101 -13.16 7.94 6.04
C GLN A 101 -13.72 9.27 5.53
N LYS A 102 -15.02 9.35 5.29
CA LYS A 102 -15.68 10.61 4.90
C LYS A 102 -15.89 11.48 6.13
N ASP A 103 -14.85 12.15 6.57
CA ASP A 103 -14.89 13.09 7.69
C ASP A 103 -14.13 14.39 7.35
N GLU A 104 -14.24 15.37 8.24
CA GLU A 104 -13.62 16.69 8.08
C GLU A 104 -12.09 16.59 8.03
N TRP A 105 -11.48 15.71 8.83
CA TRP A 105 -10.04 15.51 8.84
C TRP A 105 -9.52 14.98 7.51
N SER A 106 -10.17 13.92 6.98
CA SER A 106 -9.78 13.34 5.68
C SER A 106 -9.95 14.34 4.54
N ASN A 107 -11.00 15.17 4.57
CA ASN A 107 -11.19 16.22 3.58
C ASN A 107 -10.07 17.27 3.62
N LYS A 108 -9.58 17.64 4.81
CA LYS A 108 -8.40 18.51 4.95
C LYS A 108 -7.13 17.84 4.42
N MET A 109 -6.98 16.53 4.64
CA MET A 109 -5.83 15.77 4.12
C MET A 109 -5.81 15.68 2.60
N LEU A 110 -6.94 15.87 1.93
CA LEU A 110 -7.03 15.92 0.49
C LEU A 110 -6.20 17.06 -0.12
N GLU A 111 -6.05 18.18 0.57
CA GLU A 111 -5.20 19.29 0.13
C GLU A 111 -3.73 18.86 0.03
N HIS A 112 -3.29 17.98 0.94
CA HIS A 112 -1.94 17.41 0.87
C HIS A 112 -1.74 16.59 -0.39
N LEU A 113 -2.73 15.80 -0.82
CA LEU A 113 -2.64 14.95 -2.01
C LEU A 113 -2.31 15.77 -3.28
N HIS A 114 -2.81 17.01 -3.36
CA HIS A 114 -2.56 17.89 -4.50
C HIS A 114 -1.24 18.67 -4.44
N ASN A 115 -0.63 18.72 -3.26
CA ASN A 115 0.58 19.49 -2.99
C ASN A 115 1.78 18.59 -2.64
N LEU A 116 1.73 17.31 -3.03
CA LEU A 116 2.82 16.37 -2.81
C LEU A 116 4.04 16.71 -3.65
N PRO A 117 5.26 16.41 -3.16
CA PRO A 117 6.47 16.53 -3.96
C PRO A 117 6.36 15.67 -5.23
N LYS A 118 6.56 16.27 -6.41
CA LYS A 118 6.35 15.61 -7.72
C LYS A 118 7.23 14.38 -7.95
N GLU A 119 8.40 14.35 -7.32
CA GLU A 119 9.36 13.25 -7.45
C GLU A 119 9.01 12.02 -6.59
N SER A 120 8.06 12.15 -5.66
CA SER A 120 7.65 11.04 -4.82
C SER A 120 6.76 10.07 -5.59
N LYS A 121 6.98 8.76 -5.41
CA LYS A 121 6.03 7.74 -5.85
C LYS A 121 4.84 7.70 -4.88
N LEU A 122 3.64 7.54 -5.40
CA LEU A 122 2.43 7.61 -4.62
C LEU A 122 1.70 6.27 -4.62
N ILE A 123 1.34 5.78 -3.45
CA ILE A 123 0.42 4.65 -3.27
C ILE A 123 -0.88 5.20 -2.71
N ILE A 124 -2.00 4.90 -3.33
CA ILE A 124 -3.33 5.30 -2.85
C ILE A 124 -4.13 4.05 -2.55
N ASP A 125 -4.56 3.92 -1.29
CA ASP A 125 -5.32 2.77 -0.77
C ASP A 125 -6.54 3.24 0.02
N ALA A 126 -7.48 2.35 0.23
CA ALA A 126 -8.63 2.53 1.11
C ALA A 126 -9.39 3.86 0.88
N GLY A 127 -9.56 4.69 1.92
CA GLY A 127 -10.26 5.98 1.82
C GLY A 127 -9.64 6.96 0.83
N GLY A 128 -8.34 6.86 0.56
CA GLY A 128 -7.67 7.66 -0.46
C GLY A 128 -8.20 7.43 -1.87
N LEU A 129 -8.67 6.22 -2.17
CA LEU A 129 -9.28 5.88 -3.45
C LEU A 129 -10.60 6.66 -3.67
N GLN A 130 -11.37 6.89 -2.60
CA GLN A 130 -12.56 7.72 -2.69
C GLN A 130 -12.20 9.18 -2.99
N HIS A 131 -11.12 9.68 -2.39
CA HIS A 131 -10.67 11.05 -2.64
C HIS A 131 -10.31 11.29 -4.11
N ILE A 132 -9.61 10.38 -4.78
CA ILE A 132 -9.27 10.54 -6.20
C ILE A 132 -10.48 10.42 -7.12
N LYS A 133 -11.51 9.64 -6.72
CA LYS A 133 -12.74 9.53 -7.48
C LYS A 133 -13.48 10.87 -7.62
N ASP A 134 -13.51 11.61 -6.52
CA ASP A 134 -14.29 12.85 -6.41
C ASP A 134 -13.53 14.07 -6.98
N GLN A 135 -12.31 13.86 -7.51
CA GLN A 135 -11.43 14.94 -7.98
C GLN A 135 -11.37 15.05 -9.50
N ASN A 136 -11.45 16.30 -10.00
CA ASN A 136 -11.21 16.64 -11.41
C ASN A 136 -9.73 17.07 -11.66
N ARG A 137 -8.83 16.85 -10.73
CA ARG A 137 -7.43 17.28 -10.83
C ARG A 137 -6.52 16.09 -11.13
N THR A 138 -5.59 16.29 -12.05
CA THR A 138 -4.56 15.32 -12.39
C THR A 138 -3.46 15.34 -11.34
N ILE A 139 -3.13 14.18 -10.79
CA ILE A 139 -1.96 13.98 -9.93
C ILE A 139 -0.79 13.66 -10.86
N SER A 140 0.32 14.39 -10.73
CA SER A 140 1.48 14.28 -11.63
C SER A 140 2.49 13.21 -11.21
N ASN A 141 2.31 12.60 -10.04
CA ASN A 141 3.19 11.56 -9.52
C ASN A 141 2.99 10.23 -10.26
N GLU A 142 3.98 9.34 -10.20
CA GLU A 142 3.77 7.92 -10.51
C GLU A 142 2.89 7.28 -9.42
N ILE A 143 1.74 6.71 -9.81
CA ILE A 143 0.70 6.26 -8.87
C ILE A 143 0.51 4.75 -8.93
N ILE A 144 0.46 4.12 -7.76
CA ILE A 144 -0.07 2.76 -7.56
C ILE A 144 -1.42 2.87 -6.86
N LEU A 145 -2.46 2.26 -7.43
CA LEU A 145 -3.77 2.12 -6.81
C LEU A 145 -3.96 0.68 -6.34
N THR A 146 -4.50 0.51 -5.12
CA THR A 146 -4.65 -0.82 -4.52
C THR A 146 -6.11 -1.16 -4.16
N PRO A 147 -7.08 -1.06 -5.10
CA PRO A 147 -8.48 -1.30 -4.77
C PRO A 147 -8.78 -2.77 -4.49
N HIS A 148 -9.64 -3.05 -3.50
CA HIS A 148 -10.39 -4.29 -3.44
C HIS A 148 -11.65 -4.20 -4.34
N PRO A 149 -12.38 -5.31 -4.64
CA PRO A 149 -13.52 -5.26 -5.56
C PRO A 149 -14.59 -4.23 -5.21
N GLY A 150 -14.87 -4.00 -3.93
CA GLY A 150 -15.83 -2.98 -3.49
C GLY A 150 -15.34 -1.55 -3.77
N GLU A 151 -14.06 -1.27 -3.57
CA GLU A 151 -13.42 0.01 -3.90
C GLU A 151 -13.39 0.23 -5.42
N ALA A 152 -13.07 -0.82 -6.20
CA ALA A 152 -13.12 -0.77 -7.66
C ALA A 152 -14.54 -0.50 -8.18
N SER A 153 -15.54 -1.13 -7.58
CA SER A 153 -16.97 -0.86 -7.84
C SER A 153 -17.31 0.62 -7.62
N ASN A 154 -16.86 1.18 -6.51
CA ASN A 154 -17.03 2.60 -6.22
C ASN A 154 -16.32 3.51 -7.24
N LEU A 155 -15.08 3.21 -7.61
CA LEU A 155 -14.29 4.00 -8.56
C LEU A 155 -14.93 4.05 -9.95
N LEU A 156 -15.50 2.93 -10.41
CA LEU A 156 -16.05 2.80 -11.75
C LEU A 156 -17.56 3.03 -11.82
N GLY A 157 -18.27 2.89 -10.70
CA GLY A 157 -19.74 2.98 -10.68
C GLY A 157 -20.43 1.73 -11.28
N ILE A 158 -19.79 0.57 -11.25
CA ILE A 158 -20.32 -0.71 -11.73
C ILE A 158 -20.40 -1.73 -10.58
N SER A 159 -21.17 -2.80 -10.77
CA SER A 159 -21.40 -3.79 -9.72
C SER A 159 -20.14 -4.61 -9.38
N ILE A 160 -20.05 -5.08 -8.12
CA ILE A 160 -18.97 -6.00 -7.71
C ILE A 160 -18.97 -7.27 -8.54
N SER A 161 -20.15 -7.74 -8.97
CA SER A 161 -20.28 -8.92 -9.84
C SER A 161 -19.62 -8.71 -11.19
N GLU A 162 -19.77 -7.53 -11.79
CA GLU A 162 -19.10 -7.16 -13.05
C GLU A 162 -17.59 -7.06 -12.88
N ILE A 163 -17.12 -6.45 -11.77
CA ILE A 163 -15.70 -6.41 -11.41
C ILE A 163 -15.12 -7.83 -11.34
N GLN A 164 -15.79 -8.74 -10.64
CA GLN A 164 -15.29 -10.11 -10.43
C GLN A 164 -15.29 -10.96 -11.71
N LYS A 165 -16.18 -10.68 -12.66
CA LYS A 165 -16.21 -11.34 -13.96
C LYS A 165 -15.07 -10.92 -14.90
N ASN A 166 -14.59 -9.67 -14.77
CA ASN A 166 -13.66 -9.05 -15.72
C ASN A 166 -12.53 -8.33 -14.97
N ARG A 167 -11.83 -9.01 -14.04
CA ARG A 167 -10.86 -8.40 -13.14
C ARG A 167 -9.69 -7.73 -13.86
N GLU A 168 -9.19 -8.37 -14.91
CA GLU A 168 -8.05 -7.88 -15.70
C GLU A 168 -8.42 -6.59 -16.45
N GLU A 169 -9.57 -6.59 -17.14
CA GLU A 169 -10.04 -5.41 -17.85
C GLU A 169 -10.42 -4.29 -16.87
N THR A 170 -10.97 -4.65 -15.69
CA THR A 170 -11.24 -3.68 -14.61
C THR A 170 -9.98 -2.96 -14.17
N ALA A 171 -8.88 -3.70 -13.92
CA ALA A 171 -7.62 -3.08 -13.49
C ALA A 171 -7.07 -2.14 -14.56
N LYS A 172 -7.18 -2.49 -15.83
CA LYS A 172 -6.80 -1.64 -16.96
C LYS A 172 -7.64 -0.37 -17.04
N ILE A 173 -8.97 -0.48 -16.98
CA ILE A 173 -9.90 0.67 -17.01
C ILE A 173 -9.61 1.63 -15.85
N ILE A 174 -9.38 1.11 -14.64
CA ILE A 174 -9.01 1.95 -13.48
C ILE A 174 -7.68 2.68 -13.77
N SER A 175 -6.67 1.98 -14.29
CA SER A 175 -5.39 2.60 -14.62
C SER A 175 -5.53 3.73 -15.65
N GLU A 176 -6.28 3.51 -16.71
CA GLU A 176 -6.52 4.50 -17.76
C GLU A 176 -7.32 5.70 -17.23
N LYS A 177 -8.39 5.44 -16.47
CA LYS A 177 -9.26 6.48 -15.92
C LYS A 177 -8.55 7.43 -14.95
N PHE A 178 -7.66 6.90 -14.12
CA PHE A 178 -6.96 7.67 -13.08
C PHE A 178 -5.48 7.94 -13.41
N ASN A 179 -5.05 7.64 -14.66
CA ASN A 179 -3.66 7.77 -15.09
C ASN A 179 -2.67 7.08 -14.13
N ALA A 180 -3.05 5.91 -13.61
CA ALA A 180 -2.22 5.18 -12.65
C ALA A 180 -1.14 4.36 -13.38
N SER A 181 0.08 4.39 -12.87
CA SER A 181 1.21 3.60 -13.39
C SER A 181 1.01 2.11 -13.13
N CYS A 182 0.33 1.78 -12.03
CA CYS A 182 0.02 0.41 -11.64
C CYS A 182 -1.32 0.34 -10.91
N VAL A 183 -2.09 -0.72 -11.15
CA VAL A 183 -3.29 -1.07 -10.38
C VAL A 183 -3.14 -2.47 -9.82
N ILE A 184 -3.31 -2.60 -8.51
CA ILE A 184 -3.32 -3.87 -7.79
C ILE A 184 -4.76 -4.15 -7.34
N LEU A 185 -5.52 -4.88 -8.14
CA LEU A 185 -6.89 -5.27 -7.82
C LEU A 185 -6.87 -6.46 -6.87
N LYS A 186 -7.02 -6.16 -5.56
CA LYS A 186 -6.96 -7.12 -4.46
C LYS A 186 -8.07 -8.17 -4.55
N GLY A 187 -7.85 -9.36 -3.99
CA GLY A 187 -8.81 -10.47 -3.89
C GLY A 187 -8.17 -11.80 -4.24
N ASN A 188 -8.99 -12.85 -4.33
CA ASN A 188 -8.50 -14.15 -4.78
C ASN A 188 -7.83 -14.01 -6.15
N LYS A 189 -6.59 -14.49 -6.28
CA LYS A 189 -5.75 -14.27 -7.46
C LYS A 189 -5.61 -12.76 -7.76
N THR A 190 -4.98 -12.04 -6.87
CA THR A 190 -4.74 -10.58 -7.04
C THR A 190 -4.19 -10.28 -8.42
N VAL A 191 -4.83 -9.34 -9.12
CA VAL A 191 -4.45 -8.89 -10.47
C VAL A 191 -3.61 -7.63 -10.35
N ILE A 192 -2.48 -7.59 -11.05
CA ILE A 192 -1.62 -6.41 -11.18
C ILE A 192 -1.59 -6.00 -12.65
N TYR A 193 -1.99 -4.78 -12.95
CA TYR A 193 -1.87 -4.17 -14.27
C TYR A 193 -0.80 -3.09 -14.25
N LEU A 194 0.14 -3.15 -15.19
CA LEU A 194 1.21 -2.17 -15.38
C LEU A 194 0.95 -1.34 -16.64
N ASN A 195 0.72 -0.04 -16.46
CA ASN A 195 0.29 0.83 -17.55
C ASN A 195 1.36 1.02 -18.63
N GLN A 196 2.64 1.13 -18.25
CA GLN A 196 3.72 1.37 -19.20
C GLN A 196 3.93 0.19 -20.16
N SER A 197 3.99 -1.03 -19.65
CA SER A 197 4.20 -2.25 -20.44
C SER A 197 2.90 -2.87 -20.97
N LYS A 198 1.73 -2.41 -20.48
CA LYS A 198 0.40 -2.98 -20.73
C LYS A 198 0.30 -4.47 -20.31
N GLU A 199 1.12 -4.88 -19.36
CA GLU A 199 1.18 -6.24 -18.87
C GLU A 199 0.25 -6.48 -17.70
N ILE A 200 -0.29 -7.70 -17.66
CA ILE A 200 -1.17 -8.19 -16.59
C ILE A 200 -0.49 -9.36 -15.91
N TYR A 201 -0.38 -9.28 -14.58
CA TYR A 201 0.13 -10.34 -13.74
C TYR A 201 -0.96 -10.84 -12.78
N ILE A 202 -0.98 -12.14 -12.52
CA ILE A 202 -1.95 -12.79 -11.62
C ILE A 202 -1.19 -13.54 -10.55
N CYS A 203 -1.36 -13.16 -9.30
CA CYS A 203 -0.73 -13.81 -8.16
C CYS A 203 -1.42 -15.13 -7.86
N GLU A 204 -0.65 -16.21 -7.79
CA GLU A 204 -1.15 -17.56 -7.49
C GLU A 204 -1.12 -17.90 -6.00
N ASN A 205 -0.38 -17.12 -5.19
CA ASN A 205 -0.36 -17.27 -3.73
C ASN A 205 -1.55 -16.59 -3.06
N GLY A 206 -1.82 -17.01 -1.82
CA GLY A 206 -2.82 -16.45 -0.93
C GLY A 206 -4.18 -17.13 -1.02
N GLY A 207 -4.91 -17.07 0.07
CA GLY A 207 -6.21 -17.73 0.24
C GLY A 207 -7.16 -16.91 1.13
N PRO A 208 -8.22 -17.57 1.63
CA PRO A 208 -9.25 -16.90 2.42
C PRO A 208 -8.77 -16.36 3.76
N GLU A 209 -7.64 -16.82 4.27
CA GLU A 209 -7.02 -16.33 5.50
C GLU A 209 -6.75 -14.83 5.47
N LEU A 210 -6.52 -14.27 4.29
CA LEU A 210 -6.28 -12.83 4.09
C LEU A 210 -7.57 -11.98 4.13
N SER A 211 -8.74 -12.59 4.28
CA SER A 211 -10.04 -11.90 4.38
C SER A 211 -10.29 -11.31 5.77
N THR A 212 -9.28 -10.65 6.33
CA THR A 212 -9.29 -10.00 7.65
C THR A 212 -8.96 -8.52 7.51
N GLY A 213 -9.62 -7.68 8.33
CA GLY A 213 -9.36 -6.24 8.34
C GLY A 213 -7.90 -5.91 8.64
N GLY A 214 -7.33 -4.96 7.90
CA GLY A 214 -5.95 -4.50 8.09
C GLY A 214 -4.91 -5.20 7.21
N THR A 215 -5.23 -6.33 6.57
CA THR A 215 -4.29 -7.03 5.67
C THR A 215 -3.93 -6.18 4.45
N GLY A 216 -4.87 -5.36 3.95
CA GLY A 216 -4.61 -4.36 2.90
C GLY A 216 -3.64 -3.27 3.34
N ASP A 217 -3.79 -2.77 4.60
CA ASP A 217 -2.90 -1.76 5.16
C ASP A 217 -1.46 -2.29 5.29
N VAL A 218 -1.32 -3.57 5.68
CA VAL A 218 -0.02 -4.26 5.70
C VAL A 218 0.56 -4.36 4.29
N LEU A 219 -0.25 -4.78 3.29
CA LEU A 219 0.20 -4.89 1.90
C LEU A 219 0.71 -3.55 1.36
N SER A 220 -0.07 -2.48 1.53
CA SER A 220 0.30 -1.14 1.05
C SER A 220 1.58 -0.63 1.74
N GLY A 221 1.75 -0.91 3.03
CA GLY A 221 2.99 -0.62 3.77
C GLY A 221 4.21 -1.39 3.26
N VAL A 222 4.05 -2.68 2.93
CA VAL A 222 5.13 -3.50 2.33
C VAL A 222 5.55 -2.92 0.98
N ILE A 223 4.60 -2.61 0.10
CA ILE A 223 4.89 -2.03 -1.22
C ILE A 223 5.62 -0.68 -1.06
N ALA A 224 5.18 0.15 -0.12
CA ALA A 224 5.82 1.44 0.16
C ALA A 224 7.29 1.27 0.59
N ALA A 225 7.59 0.28 1.43
CA ALA A 225 8.96 -0.02 1.83
C ALA A 225 9.83 -0.50 0.68
N LEU A 226 9.31 -1.35 -0.20
CA LEU A 226 10.03 -1.87 -1.36
C LEU A 226 10.35 -0.75 -2.37
N LEU A 227 9.39 0.12 -2.67
CA LEU A 227 9.61 1.32 -3.48
C LEU A 227 10.66 2.25 -2.85
N GLY A 228 10.60 2.44 -1.53
CA GLY A 228 11.57 3.25 -0.79
C GLY A 228 12.99 2.70 -0.89
N GLN A 229 13.15 1.41 -1.05
CA GLN A 229 14.43 0.71 -1.26
C GLN A 229 14.86 0.67 -2.73
N ASN A 230 14.30 1.54 -3.56
CA ASN A 230 14.62 1.74 -4.98
C ASN A 230 14.23 0.58 -5.91
N LEU A 231 13.28 -0.27 -5.53
CA LEU A 231 12.63 -1.14 -6.49
C LEU A 231 11.76 -0.30 -7.44
N SER A 232 11.68 -0.74 -8.69
CA SER A 232 10.71 -0.18 -9.64
C SER A 232 9.26 -0.45 -9.19
N ILE A 233 8.30 0.27 -9.76
CA ILE A 233 6.88 0.01 -9.52
C ILE A 233 6.52 -1.44 -9.83
N HIS A 234 7.05 -1.97 -10.94
CA HIS A 234 6.87 -3.35 -11.35
C HIS A 234 7.36 -4.33 -10.27
N GLU A 235 8.63 -4.21 -9.88
CA GLU A 235 9.25 -5.12 -8.90
C GLU A 235 8.58 -5.03 -7.52
N ALA A 236 8.33 -3.81 -7.04
CA ALA A 236 7.70 -3.58 -5.74
C ALA A 236 6.27 -4.11 -5.68
N SER A 237 5.51 -3.98 -6.77
CA SER A 237 4.14 -4.50 -6.85
C SER A 237 4.12 -6.03 -6.86
N LEU A 238 4.94 -6.67 -7.70
CA LEU A 238 5.00 -8.13 -7.76
C LEU A 238 5.51 -8.74 -6.45
N LEU A 239 6.65 -8.26 -5.96
CA LEU A 239 7.24 -8.81 -4.73
C LEU A 239 6.36 -8.52 -3.51
N GLY A 240 5.80 -7.31 -3.41
CA GLY A 240 4.92 -6.93 -2.29
C GLY A 240 3.67 -7.82 -2.23
N VAL A 241 2.99 -8.01 -3.36
CA VAL A 241 1.80 -8.89 -3.44
C VAL A 241 2.18 -10.35 -3.14
N ALA A 242 3.25 -10.86 -3.76
CA ALA A 242 3.65 -12.25 -3.59
C ALA A 242 4.08 -12.57 -2.15
N VAL A 243 4.91 -11.72 -1.53
CA VAL A 243 5.38 -11.95 -0.16
C VAL A 243 4.25 -11.85 0.87
N HIS A 244 3.33 -10.91 0.66
CA HIS A 244 2.14 -10.75 1.51
C HIS A 244 1.22 -11.98 1.41
N ALA A 245 0.92 -12.42 0.20
CA ALA A 245 0.08 -13.60 -0.05
C ALA A 245 0.74 -14.88 0.51
N LYS A 246 2.04 -15.05 0.29
CA LYS A 246 2.81 -16.18 0.85
C LYS A 246 2.86 -16.18 2.37
N ALA A 247 2.94 -15.01 2.98
CA ALA A 247 2.89 -14.89 4.45
C ALA A 247 1.54 -15.37 5.00
N GLY A 248 0.43 -15.08 4.30
CA GLY A 248 -0.89 -15.62 4.63
C GLY A 248 -0.92 -17.13 4.61
N GLU A 249 -0.47 -17.77 3.52
CA GLU A 249 -0.38 -19.24 3.41
C GLU A 249 0.45 -19.86 4.54
N ILE A 250 1.61 -19.28 4.85
CA ILE A 250 2.47 -19.78 5.95
C ILE A 250 1.76 -19.69 7.28
N TYR A 251 1.03 -18.59 7.53
CA TYR A 251 0.25 -18.42 8.73
C TYR A 251 -0.87 -19.46 8.81
N ALA A 252 -1.69 -19.59 7.74
CA ALA A 252 -2.80 -20.52 7.68
C ALA A 252 -2.38 -21.98 7.86
N ASN A 253 -1.27 -22.39 7.26
CA ASN A 253 -0.71 -23.72 7.42
C ASN A 253 -0.29 -24.03 8.86
N LYS A 254 0.06 -23.01 9.65
CA LYS A 254 0.50 -23.20 11.04
C LYS A 254 -0.62 -23.06 12.07
N TYR A 255 -1.53 -22.14 11.85
CA TYR A 255 -2.52 -21.71 12.85
C TYR A 255 -3.97 -21.85 12.40
N GLY A 256 -4.21 -22.19 11.12
CA GLY A 256 -5.54 -22.22 10.51
C GLY A 256 -5.94 -20.89 9.87
N GLU A 257 -6.94 -20.93 9.00
CA GLU A 257 -7.38 -19.81 8.16
C GLU A 257 -8.10 -18.70 8.93
N ILE A 258 -8.83 -19.05 9.99
CA ILE A 258 -9.79 -18.14 10.64
C ILE A 258 -9.18 -17.29 11.78
N SER A 259 -7.93 -17.52 12.13
CA SER A 259 -7.30 -16.89 13.31
C SER A 259 -6.32 -15.77 12.96
N LEU A 260 -6.17 -15.44 11.68
CA LEU A 260 -5.21 -14.43 11.24
C LEU A 260 -5.64 -13.03 11.66
N ASN A 261 -4.75 -12.32 12.34
CA ASN A 261 -4.80 -10.87 12.46
C ASN A 261 -3.70 -10.26 11.58
N ALA A 262 -3.95 -9.07 11.02
CA ALA A 262 -3.09 -8.46 10.00
C ALA A 262 -1.64 -8.29 10.46
N THR A 263 -1.39 -7.93 11.71
CA THR A 263 -0.03 -7.70 12.23
C THR A 263 0.77 -9.00 12.35
N ALA A 264 0.12 -10.17 12.42
CA ALA A 264 0.83 -11.45 12.43
C ALA A 264 1.54 -11.77 11.10
N LEU A 265 1.15 -11.14 10.00
CA LEU A 265 1.84 -11.25 8.72
C LEU A 265 3.22 -10.61 8.74
N ILE A 266 3.39 -9.50 9.48
CA ILE A 266 4.60 -8.65 9.44
C ILE A 266 5.89 -9.43 9.77
N PRO A 267 5.97 -10.22 10.86
CA PRO A 267 7.17 -11.00 11.16
C PRO A 267 7.46 -12.10 10.13
N ILE A 268 6.43 -12.64 9.48
CA ILE A 268 6.58 -13.65 8.42
C ILE A 268 7.13 -12.98 7.15
N ILE A 269 6.54 -11.85 6.74
CA ILE A 269 7.00 -11.03 5.61
C ILE A 269 8.48 -10.65 5.80
N ARG A 270 8.85 -10.16 7.00
CA ARG A 270 10.24 -9.82 7.33
C ARG A 270 11.21 -10.99 7.12
N LYS A 271 10.78 -12.23 7.40
CA LYS A 271 11.61 -13.43 7.16
C LYS A 271 11.70 -13.75 5.67
N LEU A 272 10.61 -13.62 4.92
CA LEU A 272 10.58 -13.89 3.48
C LEU A 272 11.44 -12.90 2.68
N LEU A 273 11.49 -11.65 3.10
CA LEU A 273 12.30 -10.59 2.46
C LEU A 273 13.81 -10.71 2.72
N LYS A 274 14.27 -11.70 3.49
CA LYS A 274 15.70 -11.96 3.73
C LYS A 274 16.42 -12.70 2.60
N LYS A 275 15.72 -13.08 1.54
CA LYS A 275 16.30 -13.84 0.42
C LYS A 275 17.40 -13.10 -0.30
#